data_be84c213e373f15efbaf98f277fb0e22
#
_entry.id   be84c213e373f15efbaf98f277fb0e22
#
_cell.length_a   1.000
_cell.length_b   1.000
_cell.length_c   1.000
_cell.angle_alpha   90.00
_cell.angle_beta   90.00
_cell.angle_gamma   90.00
#
_symmetry.space_group_name_H-M   'P 1'
#
loop_
_entity.id
_entity.type
_entity.pdbx_description
1 polymer ?
#
loop_
_entity_poly.entity_id
_entity_poly.type
_entity_poly.pdbx_seq_one_letter_code
_entity_poly.pdbx_strand_id
1 'polypeptide(L)'
;MSSAQQQFERIAREVIEDSFRMDPVGATWMGEHAFDSLLPDLTKYGQEQFSQRIEGYLAALDAVDDVELALPDLVDLEILRAFLTSTYFDVTQVAAHTWNPMLWNPGTAIHLLLSRDFAPLEERMANVADRCENIPDFLEQARNTLEEMPAIHCETAIAQLAGTRALLESLDIQPQIIQSLDQHVEWLKEQLPFAHKSPRMGSE
;
A
#
# COMPACT_ATOMS: atom_id res chain seq x y z
N MET A 1 14.73 -20.28 -25.40
CA MET A 1 13.79 -20.19 -24.26
C MET A 1 12.76 -21.32 -24.40
N SER A 2 12.58 -22.14 -23.35
CA SER A 2 11.51 -23.17 -23.33
C SER A 2 10.12 -22.51 -23.24
N SER A 3 9.07 -23.30 -23.48
CA SER A 3 7.68 -22.85 -23.30
C SER A 3 7.44 -22.47 -21.85
N ALA A 4 7.95 -23.26 -20.90
CA ALA A 4 7.84 -23.02 -19.46
C ALA A 4 8.53 -21.70 -19.05
N GLN A 5 9.73 -21.42 -19.57
CA GLN A 5 10.42 -20.16 -19.30
C GLN A 5 9.64 -18.95 -19.79
N GLN A 6 9.07 -19.01 -20.99
CA GLN A 6 8.24 -17.90 -21.51
C GLN A 6 6.97 -17.70 -20.68
N GLN A 7 6.36 -18.79 -20.22
CA GLN A 7 5.20 -18.76 -19.35
C GLN A 7 5.55 -18.11 -18.00
N PHE A 8 6.63 -18.54 -17.36
CA PHE A 8 7.10 -18.00 -16.10
C PHE A 8 7.41 -16.49 -16.19
N GLU A 9 8.21 -16.06 -17.19
CA GLU A 9 8.55 -14.66 -17.36
C GLU A 9 7.36 -13.76 -17.59
N ARG A 10 6.30 -14.24 -18.24
CA ARG A 10 5.05 -13.51 -18.41
C ARG A 10 4.34 -13.33 -17.08
N ILE A 11 4.17 -14.43 -16.32
CA ILE A 11 3.53 -14.39 -15.00
C ILE A 11 4.30 -13.47 -14.06
N ALA A 12 5.63 -13.58 -14.02
CA ALA A 12 6.47 -12.75 -13.14
C ALA A 12 6.30 -11.24 -13.43
N ARG A 13 6.24 -10.85 -14.71
CA ARG A 13 5.98 -9.45 -15.08
C ARG A 13 4.61 -8.97 -14.65
N GLU A 14 3.56 -9.77 -14.85
CA GLU A 14 2.19 -9.46 -14.43
C GLU A 14 2.11 -9.30 -12.90
N VAL A 15 2.75 -10.19 -12.15
CA VAL A 15 2.82 -10.12 -10.67
C VAL A 15 3.53 -8.85 -10.20
N ILE A 16 4.68 -8.50 -10.80
CA ILE A 16 5.45 -7.31 -10.42
C ILE A 16 4.64 -6.04 -10.70
N GLU A 17 4.03 -5.94 -11.88
CA GLU A 17 3.21 -4.78 -12.26
C GLU A 17 2.01 -4.61 -11.32
N ASP A 18 1.28 -5.69 -11.03
CA ASP A 18 0.14 -5.65 -10.12
C ASP A 18 0.58 -5.30 -8.68
N SER A 19 1.72 -5.83 -8.22
CA SER A 19 2.26 -5.50 -6.89
C SER A 19 2.59 -4.01 -6.77
N PHE A 20 3.19 -3.41 -7.80
CA PHE A 20 3.46 -1.97 -7.82
C PHE A 20 2.19 -1.12 -7.89
N ARG A 21 1.18 -1.57 -8.59
CA ARG A 21 -0.14 -0.91 -8.66
C ARG A 21 -0.86 -0.92 -7.31
N MET A 22 -0.73 -2.02 -6.57
CA MET A 22 -1.35 -2.16 -5.24
C MET A 22 -0.58 -1.41 -4.14
N ASP A 23 0.74 -1.32 -4.28
CA ASP A 23 1.60 -0.50 -3.41
C ASP A 23 2.40 0.53 -4.22
N PRO A 24 1.75 1.61 -4.68
CA PRO A 24 2.40 2.65 -5.46
C PRO A 24 3.46 3.42 -4.64
N VAL A 25 3.37 3.43 -3.32
CA VAL A 25 4.37 4.04 -2.43
C VAL A 25 5.62 3.17 -2.37
N GLY A 26 5.45 1.85 -2.24
CA GLY A 26 6.54 0.89 -2.36
C GLY A 26 7.18 0.88 -3.74
N ALA A 27 6.39 1.04 -4.81
CA ALA A 27 6.91 1.21 -6.18
C ALA A 27 7.85 2.42 -6.28
N THR A 28 7.41 3.59 -5.83
CA THR A 28 8.27 4.80 -5.75
C THR A 28 9.54 4.54 -4.94
N TRP A 29 9.42 3.82 -3.81
CA TRP A 29 10.58 3.46 -2.98
C TRP A 29 11.59 2.59 -3.72
N MET A 30 11.13 1.64 -4.52
CA MET A 30 11.96 0.74 -5.32
C MET A 30 12.48 1.37 -6.64
N GLY A 31 12.02 2.56 -6.99
CA GLY A 31 12.44 3.28 -8.19
C GLY A 31 11.55 3.03 -9.42
N GLU A 32 10.36 2.43 -9.21
CA GLU A 32 9.33 2.35 -10.26
C GLU A 32 8.39 3.56 -10.14
N HIS A 33 8.42 4.42 -11.16
CA HIS A 33 7.78 5.74 -11.14
C HIS A 33 6.47 5.83 -11.94
N ALA A 34 6.04 4.72 -12.58
CA ALA A 34 4.79 4.70 -13.35
C ALA A 34 3.53 4.91 -12.49
N PHE A 35 3.66 4.75 -11.17
CA PHE A 35 2.55 4.83 -10.21
C PHE A 35 2.68 6.01 -9.23
N ASP A 36 3.59 6.95 -9.50
CA ASP A 36 3.91 8.06 -8.58
C ASP A 36 2.73 9.02 -8.32
N SER A 37 1.72 9.06 -9.18
CA SER A 37 0.51 9.86 -9.00
C SER A 37 -0.55 9.19 -8.10
N LEU A 38 -0.38 7.91 -7.75
CA LEU A 38 -1.39 7.12 -7.06
C LEU A 38 -1.14 7.01 -5.55
N LEU A 39 -2.23 6.87 -4.78
CA LEU A 39 -2.26 6.33 -3.43
C LEU A 39 -2.72 4.86 -3.47
N PRO A 40 -2.37 4.02 -2.47
CA PRO A 40 -2.78 2.61 -2.44
C PRO A 40 -4.30 2.48 -2.25
N ASP A 41 -4.91 1.48 -2.90
CA ASP A 41 -6.29 1.09 -2.58
C ASP A 41 -6.29 0.10 -1.40
N LEU A 42 -6.55 0.63 -0.21
CA LEU A 42 -6.64 -0.12 1.03
C LEU A 42 -8.10 -0.46 1.42
N THR A 43 -9.06 -0.24 0.52
CA THR A 43 -10.46 -0.59 0.76
C THR A 43 -10.63 -2.11 0.87
N LYS A 44 -11.65 -2.57 1.60
CA LYS A 44 -11.99 -4.00 1.67
C LYS A 44 -12.18 -4.61 0.28
N TYR A 45 -12.83 -3.87 -0.63
CA TYR A 45 -13.05 -4.32 -2.01
C TYR A 45 -11.73 -4.41 -2.79
N GLY A 46 -10.87 -3.38 -2.74
CA GLY A 46 -9.57 -3.39 -3.42
C GLY A 46 -8.68 -4.54 -2.95
N GLN A 47 -8.63 -4.77 -1.64
CA GLN A 47 -7.85 -5.86 -1.05
C GLN A 47 -8.43 -7.26 -1.39
N GLU A 48 -9.75 -7.41 -1.45
CA GLU A 48 -10.40 -8.66 -1.93
C GLU A 48 -10.07 -8.93 -3.40
N GLN A 49 -10.16 -7.93 -4.27
CA GLN A 49 -9.77 -8.08 -5.68
C GLN A 49 -8.29 -8.44 -5.83
N PHE A 50 -7.42 -7.88 -4.99
CA PHE A 50 -6.00 -8.22 -5.01
C PHE A 50 -5.74 -9.65 -4.54
N SER A 51 -6.37 -10.09 -3.45
CA SER A 51 -6.24 -11.47 -2.97
C SER A 51 -6.69 -12.50 -4.01
N GLN A 52 -7.78 -12.25 -4.72
CA GLN A 52 -8.24 -13.11 -5.83
C GLN A 52 -7.23 -13.18 -6.98
N ARG A 53 -6.56 -12.06 -7.31
CA ARG A 53 -5.49 -12.08 -8.32
C ARG A 53 -4.28 -12.88 -7.84
N ILE A 54 -3.90 -12.75 -6.56
CA ILE A 54 -2.80 -13.55 -5.98
C ILE A 54 -3.09 -15.04 -6.09
N GLU A 55 -4.32 -15.48 -5.78
CA GLU A 55 -4.73 -16.89 -5.96
C GLU A 55 -4.57 -17.34 -7.42
N GLY A 56 -4.98 -16.50 -8.37
CA GLY A 56 -4.79 -16.76 -9.79
C GLY A 56 -3.31 -16.89 -10.19
N TYR A 57 -2.44 -16.03 -9.66
CA TYR A 57 -1.00 -16.09 -9.93
C TYR A 57 -0.36 -17.34 -9.29
N LEU A 58 -0.70 -17.69 -8.08
CA LEU A 58 -0.22 -18.91 -7.44
C LEU A 58 -0.61 -20.15 -8.25
N ALA A 59 -1.86 -20.24 -8.69
CA ALA A 59 -2.32 -21.32 -9.55
C ALA A 59 -1.60 -21.35 -10.91
N ALA A 60 -1.30 -20.18 -11.49
CA ALA A 60 -0.56 -20.07 -12.74
C ALA A 60 0.91 -20.47 -12.60
N LEU A 61 1.55 -20.14 -11.45
CA LEU A 61 2.92 -20.58 -11.14
C LEU A 61 2.99 -22.10 -10.90
N ASP A 62 1.96 -22.68 -10.29
CA ASP A 62 1.89 -24.12 -10.07
C ASP A 62 1.72 -24.91 -11.38
N ALA A 63 1.19 -24.28 -12.41
CA ALA A 63 1.05 -24.89 -13.75
C ALA A 63 2.30 -24.76 -14.63
N VAL A 64 3.36 -24.08 -14.16
CA VAL A 64 4.64 -24.03 -14.87
C VAL A 64 5.36 -25.36 -14.71
N ASP A 65 5.83 -25.95 -15.83
CA ASP A 65 6.66 -27.14 -15.78
C ASP A 65 8.09 -26.77 -15.30
N ASP A 66 8.31 -26.97 -14.01
CA ASP A 66 9.56 -26.61 -13.34
C ASP A 66 10.78 -27.44 -13.81
N VAL A 67 10.55 -28.65 -14.34
CA VAL A 67 11.60 -29.52 -14.90
C VAL A 67 12.23 -28.89 -16.15
N GLU A 68 11.47 -28.08 -16.90
CA GLU A 68 11.97 -27.38 -18.10
C GLU A 68 12.66 -26.04 -17.79
N LEU A 69 12.66 -25.57 -16.51
CA LEU A 69 13.29 -24.33 -16.10
C LEU A 69 14.79 -24.51 -15.84
N ALA A 70 15.57 -23.48 -16.18
CA ALA A 70 16.95 -23.38 -15.72
C ALA A 70 16.99 -23.06 -14.22
N LEU A 71 18.09 -23.43 -13.55
CA LEU A 71 18.22 -23.24 -12.10
C LEU A 71 17.95 -21.78 -11.62
N PRO A 72 18.41 -20.72 -12.32
CA PRO A 72 18.06 -19.35 -11.93
C PRO A 72 16.54 -19.10 -11.96
N ASP A 73 15.86 -19.49 -13.05
CA ASP A 73 14.42 -19.28 -13.20
C ASP A 73 13.62 -20.09 -12.15
N LEU A 74 14.11 -21.28 -11.78
CA LEU A 74 13.52 -22.09 -10.74
C LEU A 74 13.62 -21.41 -9.35
N VAL A 75 14.77 -20.79 -9.05
CA VAL A 75 14.96 -20.01 -7.81
C VAL A 75 14.02 -18.81 -7.79
N ASP A 76 13.91 -18.07 -8.89
CA ASP A 76 13.03 -16.91 -8.99
C ASP A 76 11.55 -17.32 -8.88
N LEU A 77 11.16 -18.45 -9.43
CA LEU A 77 9.80 -19.02 -9.29
C LEU A 77 9.47 -19.30 -7.81
N GLU A 78 10.39 -19.91 -7.06
CA GLU A 78 10.18 -20.19 -5.64
C GLU A 78 10.15 -18.91 -4.79
N ILE A 79 10.98 -17.91 -5.11
CA ILE A 79 10.94 -16.59 -4.45
C ILE A 79 9.57 -15.93 -4.70
N LEU A 80 9.07 -15.97 -5.94
CA LEU A 80 7.80 -15.37 -6.29
C LEU A 80 6.61 -16.05 -5.62
N ARG A 81 6.64 -17.39 -5.52
CA ARG A 81 5.64 -18.17 -4.74
C ARG A 81 5.64 -17.76 -3.27
N ALA A 82 6.81 -17.71 -2.65
CA ALA A 82 6.95 -17.32 -1.25
C ALA A 82 6.44 -15.89 -1.00
N PHE A 83 6.79 -14.95 -1.89
CA PHE A 83 6.31 -13.58 -1.85
C PHE A 83 4.78 -13.50 -1.93
N LEU A 84 4.18 -14.15 -2.94
CA LEU A 84 2.72 -14.15 -3.12
C LEU A 84 1.99 -14.83 -1.96
N THR A 85 2.53 -15.94 -1.44
CA THR A 85 1.93 -16.64 -0.29
C THR A 85 1.95 -15.76 0.97
N SER A 86 3.06 -15.05 1.22
CA SER A 86 3.16 -14.11 2.34
C SER A 86 2.20 -12.93 2.15
N THR A 87 2.16 -12.35 0.95
CA THR A 87 1.27 -11.23 0.64
C THR A 87 -0.21 -11.64 0.77
N TYR A 88 -0.57 -12.83 0.32
CA TYR A 88 -1.93 -13.36 0.49
C TYR A 88 -2.30 -13.48 1.97
N PHE A 89 -1.40 -14.02 2.79
CA PHE A 89 -1.61 -14.11 4.23
C PHE A 89 -1.77 -12.72 4.87
N ASP A 90 -0.91 -11.76 4.49
CA ASP A 90 -0.97 -10.41 5.02
C ASP A 90 -2.30 -9.72 4.66
N VAL A 91 -2.75 -9.85 3.43
CA VAL A 91 -4.00 -9.26 2.94
C VAL A 91 -5.23 -9.89 3.59
N THR A 92 -5.25 -11.24 3.72
CA THR A 92 -6.47 -11.98 4.10
C THR A 92 -6.55 -12.32 5.59
N GLN A 93 -5.41 -12.59 6.25
CA GLN A 93 -5.38 -13.03 7.65
C GLN A 93 -4.93 -11.92 8.60
N VAL A 94 -3.86 -11.20 8.27
CA VAL A 94 -3.43 -10.05 9.06
C VAL A 94 -4.38 -8.88 8.87
N ALA A 95 -4.80 -8.64 7.63
CA ALA A 95 -5.77 -7.62 7.22
C ALA A 95 -5.51 -6.24 7.85
N ALA A 96 -4.23 -5.84 7.92
CA ALA A 96 -3.81 -4.63 8.64
C ALA A 96 -4.50 -3.35 8.15
N HIS A 97 -4.97 -3.33 6.91
CA HIS A 97 -5.75 -2.24 6.33
C HIS A 97 -7.07 -1.97 7.07
N THR A 98 -7.61 -2.96 7.79
CA THR A 98 -8.88 -2.83 8.52
C THR A 98 -8.74 -2.32 9.95
N TRP A 99 -7.56 -2.42 10.55
CA TRP A 99 -7.36 -2.09 11.97
C TRP A 99 -6.16 -1.20 12.27
N ASN A 100 -5.22 -1.03 11.31
CA ASN A 100 -4.03 -0.22 11.53
C ASN A 100 -4.15 1.18 10.87
N PRO A 101 -4.54 2.22 11.61
CA PRO A 101 -4.73 3.56 11.06
C PRO A 101 -3.44 4.20 10.54
N MET A 102 -2.25 3.71 10.94
CA MET A 102 -0.99 4.26 10.44
C MET A 102 -0.77 4.00 8.94
N LEU A 103 -1.37 2.93 8.38
CA LEU A 103 -1.30 2.64 6.95
C LEU A 103 -2.03 3.69 6.09
N TRP A 104 -2.98 4.40 6.70
CA TRP A 104 -3.79 5.43 6.05
C TRP A 104 -3.18 6.83 6.16
N ASN A 105 -1.90 6.93 6.54
CA ASN A 105 -1.18 8.19 6.56
C ASN A 105 -0.51 8.46 5.19
N PRO A 106 -0.94 9.49 4.43
CA PRO A 106 -0.37 9.78 3.12
C PRO A 106 1.01 10.45 3.17
N GLY A 107 1.52 10.79 4.36
CA GLY A 107 2.74 11.57 4.53
C GLY A 107 3.97 10.97 3.86
N THR A 108 4.18 9.64 4.00
CA THR A 108 5.31 8.96 3.35
C THR A 108 5.20 9.01 1.83
N ALA A 109 3.98 8.87 1.28
CA ALA A 109 3.74 8.93 -0.16
C ALA A 109 4.17 10.29 -0.76
N ILE A 110 3.89 11.39 -0.05
CA ILE A 110 4.28 12.74 -0.47
C ILE A 110 5.78 12.96 -0.24
N HIS A 111 6.29 12.57 0.93
CA HIS A 111 7.70 12.80 1.30
C HIS A 111 8.68 12.13 0.33
N LEU A 112 8.39 10.91 -0.13
CA LEU A 112 9.26 10.19 -1.06
C LEU A 112 9.48 10.93 -2.38
N LEU A 113 8.43 11.53 -2.94
CA LEU A 113 8.50 12.32 -4.17
C LEU A 113 9.33 13.59 -4.01
N LEU A 114 9.35 14.16 -2.81
CA LEU A 114 10.10 15.39 -2.51
C LEU A 114 11.56 15.13 -2.18
N SER A 115 11.84 14.07 -1.43
CA SER A 115 13.16 13.81 -0.84
C SER A 115 14.14 13.11 -1.77
N ARG A 116 13.66 12.49 -2.86
CA ARG A 116 14.49 11.76 -3.82
C ARG A 116 14.61 12.52 -5.13
N ASP A 117 15.83 12.56 -5.70
CA ASP A 117 16.14 13.28 -6.92
C ASP A 117 16.22 12.32 -8.14
N PHE A 118 15.09 11.70 -8.48
CA PHE A 118 14.97 10.74 -9.58
C PHE A 118 14.45 11.36 -10.90
N ALA A 119 13.84 12.53 -10.82
CA ALA A 119 13.28 13.26 -11.96
C ALA A 119 13.36 14.78 -11.71
N PRO A 120 13.16 15.64 -12.73
CA PRO A 120 13.03 17.08 -12.54
C PRO A 120 11.99 17.42 -11.48
N LEU A 121 12.28 18.45 -10.67
CA LEU A 121 11.39 18.86 -9.56
C LEU A 121 9.95 19.14 -10.05
N GLU A 122 9.79 19.75 -11.22
CA GLU A 122 8.49 20.06 -11.80
C GLU A 122 7.63 18.80 -12.03
N GLU A 123 8.25 17.73 -12.55
CA GLU A 123 7.59 16.43 -12.76
C GLU A 123 7.20 15.78 -11.44
N ARG A 124 8.12 15.78 -10.45
CA ARG A 124 7.84 15.25 -9.11
C ARG A 124 6.74 16.03 -8.40
N MET A 125 6.70 17.36 -8.57
CA MET A 125 5.66 18.21 -8.00
C MET A 125 4.30 18.00 -8.65
N ALA A 126 4.23 17.64 -9.94
CA ALA A 126 2.98 17.23 -10.57
C ALA A 126 2.41 15.96 -9.90
N ASN A 127 3.25 14.93 -9.69
CA ASN A 127 2.84 13.71 -8.99
C ASN A 127 2.46 13.98 -7.52
N VAL A 128 3.14 14.93 -6.85
CA VAL A 128 2.74 15.38 -5.49
C VAL A 128 1.34 15.99 -5.51
N ALA A 129 1.04 16.84 -6.49
CA ALA A 129 -0.28 17.46 -6.63
C ALA A 129 -1.37 16.39 -6.85
N ASP A 130 -1.14 15.43 -7.76
CA ASP A 130 -2.08 14.33 -8.04
C ASP A 130 -2.33 13.49 -6.78
N ARG A 131 -1.28 13.10 -6.02
CA ARG A 131 -1.45 12.38 -4.75
C ARG A 131 -2.23 13.21 -3.73
N CYS A 132 -1.93 14.50 -3.62
CA CYS A 132 -2.62 15.38 -2.67
C CYS A 132 -4.10 15.52 -3.00
N GLU A 133 -4.48 15.61 -4.26
CA GLU A 133 -5.89 15.68 -4.68
C GLU A 133 -6.69 14.43 -4.26
N ASN A 134 -6.04 13.28 -4.17
CA ASN A 134 -6.66 12.02 -3.75
C ASN A 134 -6.70 11.81 -2.21
N ILE A 135 -6.06 12.66 -1.41
CA ILE A 135 -6.04 12.52 0.07
C ILE A 135 -7.44 12.56 0.70
N PRO A 136 -8.38 13.45 0.32
CA PRO A 136 -9.71 13.48 0.92
C PRO A 136 -10.46 12.16 0.78
N ASP A 137 -10.48 11.58 -0.43
CA ASP A 137 -11.15 10.31 -0.73
C ASP A 137 -10.44 9.15 -0.02
N PHE A 138 -9.11 9.13 0.00
CA PHE A 138 -8.32 8.14 0.71
C PHE A 138 -8.63 8.13 2.21
N LEU A 139 -8.73 9.29 2.84
CA LEU A 139 -9.07 9.39 4.28
C LEU A 139 -10.55 9.10 4.56
N GLU A 140 -11.45 9.34 3.61
CA GLU A 140 -12.84 8.91 3.72
C GLU A 140 -12.94 7.38 3.66
N GLN A 141 -12.23 6.75 2.74
CA GLN A 141 -12.12 5.29 2.66
C GLN A 141 -11.55 4.69 3.95
N ALA A 142 -10.55 5.35 4.56
CA ALA A 142 -10.01 4.95 5.86
C ALA A 142 -11.11 4.87 6.93
N ARG A 143 -11.94 5.91 7.06
CA ARG A 143 -13.04 5.95 8.03
C ARG A 143 -14.11 4.88 7.80
N ASN A 144 -14.28 4.46 6.53
CA ASN A 144 -15.24 3.41 6.15
C ASN A 144 -14.66 1.99 6.28
N THR A 145 -13.33 1.85 6.41
CA THR A 145 -12.63 0.55 6.40
C THR A 145 -12.12 0.18 7.79
N LEU A 146 -11.62 1.17 8.55
CA LEU A 146 -11.01 0.94 9.85
C LEU A 146 -12.03 0.56 10.93
N GLU A 147 -11.75 -0.53 11.64
CA GLU A 147 -12.53 -1.06 12.74
C GLU A 147 -11.59 -1.71 13.77
N GLU A 148 -12.03 -1.84 15.02
CA GLU A 148 -11.30 -2.52 16.11
C GLU A 148 -9.81 -2.11 16.25
N MET A 149 -9.53 -0.82 16.11
CA MET A 149 -8.17 -0.28 16.15
C MET A 149 -7.57 -0.37 17.56
N PRO A 150 -6.28 -0.78 17.71
CA PRO A 150 -5.58 -0.65 18.99
C PRO A 150 -5.34 0.82 19.36
N ALA A 151 -5.55 1.16 20.65
CA ALA A 151 -5.41 2.53 21.13
C ALA A 151 -4.02 3.14 20.82
N ILE A 152 -2.95 2.35 21.04
CA ILE A 152 -1.59 2.81 20.76
C ILE A 152 -1.36 3.12 19.27
N HIS A 153 -2.04 2.41 18.37
CA HIS A 153 -1.95 2.69 16.92
C HIS A 153 -2.72 3.97 16.56
N CYS A 154 -3.88 4.21 17.18
CA CYS A 154 -4.62 5.46 17.01
C CYS A 154 -3.81 6.66 17.50
N GLU A 155 -3.23 6.57 18.70
CA GLU A 155 -2.38 7.63 19.27
C GLU A 155 -1.16 7.92 18.39
N THR A 156 -0.53 6.85 17.89
CA THR A 156 0.63 6.97 16.98
C THR A 156 0.24 7.59 15.65
N ALA A 157 -0.87 7.16 15.05
CA ALA A 157 -1.37 7.73 13.79
C ALA A 157 -1.69 9.22 13.95
N ILE A 158 -2.38 9.63 15.03
CA ILE A 158 -2.66 11.03 15.32
C ILE A 158 -1.36 11.86 15.40
N ALA A 159 -0.35 11.34 16.11
CA ALA A 159 0.94 12.01 16.22
C ALA A 159 1.67 12.13 14.86
N GLN A 160 1.65 11.08 14.04
CA GLN A 160 2.26 11.09 12.70
C GLN A 160 1.53 12.03 11.74
N LEU A 161 0.19 12.06 11.78
CA LEU A 161 -0.63 12.95 10.94
C LEU A 161 -0.36 14.43 11.22
N ALA A 162 0.07 14.80 12.42
CA ALA A 162 0.52 16.17 12.71
C ALA A 162 1.76 16.54 11.86
N GLY A 163 2.70 15.60 11.67
CA GLY A 163 3.85 15.80 10.78
C GLY A 163 3.45 15.90 9.31
N THR A 164 2.52 15.07 8.88
CA THR A 164 1.95 15.11 7.52
C THR A 164 1.25 16.44 7.25
N ARG A 165 0.48 16.93 8.22
CA ARG A 165 -0.17 18.25 8.15
C ARG A 165 0.85 19.37 7.93
N ALA A 166 1.91 19.38 8.74
CA ALA A 166 2.97 20.40 8.62
C ALA A 166 3.69 20.31 7.26
N LEU A 167 3.91 19.10 6.72
CA LEU A 167 4.45 18.89 5.38
C LEU A 167 3.54 19.51 4.32
N LEU A 168 2.24 19.22 4.34
CA LEU A 168 1.28 19.74 3.36
C LEU A 168 1.16 21.27 3.44
N GLU A 169 1.18 21.85 4.64
CA GLU A 169 1.19 23.31 4.82
C GLU A 169 2.44 23.95 4.20
N SER A 170 3.60 23.31 4.31
CA SER A 170 4.84 23.81 3.73
C SER A 170 4.86 23.82 2.20
N LEU A 171 3.96 23.08 1.57
CA LEU A 171 3.79 22.97 0.12
C LEU A 171 2.70 23.91 -0.43
N ASP A 172 2.08 24.72 0.41
CA ASP A 172 0.96 25.61 0.04
C ASP A 172 -0.20 24.85 -0.64
N ILE A 173 -0.48 23.63 -0.11
CA ILE A 173 -1.54 22.74 -0.62
C ILE A 173 -2.93 23.35 -0.30
N GLN A 174 -3.89 23.06 -1.17
CA GLN A 174 -5.26 23.56 -1.07
C GLN A 174 -5.87 23.33 0.33
N PRO A 175 -6.49 24.35 0.96
CA PRO A 175 -6.98 24.27 2.34
C PRO A 175 -7.96 23.12 2.61
N GLN A 176 -8.76 22.70 1.61
CA GLN A 176 -9.70 21.58 1.74
C GLN A 176 -9.00 20.23 1.97
N ILE A 177 -7.78 20.05 1.43
CA ILE A 177 -7.00 18.82 1.64
C ILE A 177 -6.51 18.78 3.09
N ILE A 178 -6.00 19.89 3.61
CA ILE A 178 -5.59 20.01 5.02
C ILE A 178 -6.80 19.81 5.94
N GLN A 179 -7.96 20.38 5.58
CA GLN A 179 -9.20 20.19 6.32
C GLN A 179 -9.62 18.71 6.39
N SER A 180 -9.49 17.95 5.32
CA SER A 180 -9.81 16.52 5.30
C SER A 180 -8.91 15.73 6.26
N LEU A 181 -7.63 16.11 6.36
CA LEU A 181 -6.68 15.54 7.32
C LEU A 181 -7.10 15.85 8.77
N ASP A 182 -7.43 17.13 9.05
CA ASP A 182 -7.90 17.56 10.37
C ASP A 182 -9.17 16.80 10.77
N GLN A 183 -10.13 16.63 9.87
CA GLN A 183 -11.35 15.83 10.09
C GLN A 183 -11.04 14.38 10.40
N HIS A 184 -10.06 13.77 9.72
CA HIS A 184 -9.64 12.40 10.00
C HIS A 184 -8.96 12.27 11.37
N VAL A 185 -8.14 13.24 11.76
CA VAL A 185 -7.53 13.29 13.10
C VAL A 185 -8.60 13.39 14.19
N GLU A 186 -9.60 14.25 14.02
CA GLU A 186 -10.70 14.35 14.99
C GLU A 186 -11.50 13.05 15.07
N TRP A 187 -11.80 12.43 13.93
CA TRP A 187 -12.45 11.12 13.89
C TRP A 187 -11.62 10.05 14.65
N LEU A 188 -10.29 9.99 14.46
CA LEU A 188 -9.44 9.06 15.23
C LEU A 188 -9.50 9.32 16.73
N LYS A 189 -9.55 10.58 17.16
CA LYS A 189 -9.71 10.94 18.59
C LYS A 189 -11.06 10.47 19.13
N GLU A 190 -12.12 10.56 18.34
CA GLU A 190 -13.45 10.06 18.71
C GLU A 190 -13.48 8.53 18.82
N GLN A 191 -12.62 7.80 18.09
CA GLN A 191 -12.51 6.34 18.20
C GLN A 191 -11.71 5.87 19.42
N LEU A 192 -10.80 6.68 19.97
CA LEU A 192 -9.92 6.29 21.09
C LEU A 192 -10.65 5.69 22.31
N PRO A 193 -11.82 6.18 22.76
CA PRO A 193 -12.54 5.58 23.88
C PRO A 193 -13.02 4.16 23.63
N PHE A 194 -13.15 3.76 22.36
CA PHE A 194 -13.63 2.45 21.92
C PHE A 194 -12.50 1.53 21.47
N ALA A 195 -11.28 2.05 21.37
CA ALA A 195 -10.12 1.35 20.85
C ALA A 195 -9.66 0.22 21.80
N HIS A 196 -9.09 -0.84 21.24
CA HIS A 196 -8.54 -1.96 22.00
C HIS A 196 -7.35 -1.54 22.85
N LYS A 197 -7.27 -2.07 24.07
CA LYS A 197 -6.14 -1.81 24.97
C LYS A 197 -4.89 -2.61 24.60
N SER A 198 -5.05 -3.77 23.97
CA SER A 198 -3.94 -4.63 23.56
C SER A 198 -3.48 -4.29 22.14
N PRO A 199 -2.18 -4.06 21.92
CA PRO A 199 -1.63 -3.89 20.57
C PRO A 199 -1.37 -5.22 19.86
N ARG A 200 -1.62 -6.36 20.52
CA ARG A 200 -1.29 -7.69 19.98
C ARG A 200 -2.49 -8.28 19.26
N MET A 201 -2.29 -8.67 18.01
CA MET A 201 -3.15 -9.63 17.34
C MET A 201 -2.75 -11.03 17.81
N GLY A 202 -3.65 -11.71 18.46
CA GLY A 202 -3.47 -13.08 18.91
C GLY A 202 -4.75 -13.58 19.56
N SER A 203 -5.00 -14.88 19.44
CA SER A 203 -6.04 -15.54 20.22
C SER A 203 -5.74 -15.35 21.71
N GLU A 204 -6.67 -14.83 22.46
CA GLU A 204 -6.71 -15.01 23.91
C GLU A 204 -6.78 -16.51 24.26
#